data_a22870c136c39a3e7affdf4363d85d82
#
_entry.id   a22870c136c39a3e7affdf4363d85d82
#
_cell.length_a   1.000
_cell.length_b   1.000
_cell.length_c   1.000
_cell.angle_alpha   90.00
_cell.angle_beta   90.00
_cell.angle_gamma   90.00
#
_symmetry.space_group_name_H-M   'P 1'
#
loop_
_entity.id
_entity.type
_entity.pdbx_description
1 polymer ?
#
loop_
_entity_poly.entity_id
_entity_poly.type
_entity_poly.pdbx_seq_one_letter_code
_entity_poly.pdbx_strand_id
1 'polypeptide(L)'
;MSQMIDLTLPSTVPGRTLHAFRCVPEGEVRAILQLSHGMVEFIDRYKPLAESLAQRGILVTGNDHLGHGGSIRTKADYGYFAEPDGNRAVLEDLHSVTKLTKQLYPGVPYFLLGHSMGSFYARQYLCQWGEELDGAIIMGTGFQPKALVTFARAVCRVLAVFFGWQHRSKLVAKLSFLGYNKGLEGRTTHDWLNRDHAEVDKYLADERCTFTFTLNAYYSMFSGILRLYDPAFLDRMPKNLPVLFLAGDADPVGCLLYTSPSPRDKRQSR
;
A
#
# COMPACT_ATOMS: atom_id res chain seq x y z
N MET A 1 -16.29 -12.69 -20.84
CA MET A 1 -15.62 -11.42 -20.39
C MET A 1 -15.58 -11.42 -18.87
N SER A 2 -14.50 -10.95 -18.23
CA SER A 2 -14.44 -10.83 -16.77
C SER A 2 -15.54 -9.89 -16.24
N GLN A 3 -16.00 -10.14 -15.03
CA GLN A 3 -17.00 -9.30 -14.37
C GLN A 3 -16.32 -8.39 -13.35
N MET A 4 -16.40 -7.07 -13.57
CA MET A 4 -16.00 -6.06 -12.59
C MET A 4 -17.16 -5.75 -11.67
N ILE A 5 -16.94 -5.86 -10.36
CA ILE A 5 -17.95 -5.64 -9.31
C ILE A 5 -17.41 -4.61 -8.35
N ASP A 6 -18.03 -3.44 -8.28
CA ASP A 6 -17.75 -2.44 -7.25
C ASP A 6 -18.45 -2.82 -5.96
N LEU A 7 -17.76 -2.66 -4.84
CA LEU A 7 -18.21 -3.08 -3.51
C LEU A 7 -18.10 -1.93 -2.52
N THR A 8 -19.04 -1.89 -1.60
CA THR A 8 -18.94 -1.08 -0.38
C THR A 8 -18.92 -2.02 0.81
N LEU A 9 -17.83 -2.02 1.56
CA LEU A 9 -17.62 -2.91 2.70
C LEU A 9 -17.58 -2.09 4.00
N PRO A 10 -18.02 -2.65 5.14
CA PRO A 10 -17.79 -2.00 6.42
C PRO A 10 -16.29 -1.98 6.73
N SER A 11 -15.78 -0.83 7.20
CA SER A 11 -14.45 -0.77 7.82
C SER A 11 -14.50 -1.35 9.23
N THR A 12 -13.34 -1.78 9.74
CA THR A 12 -13.16 -2.12 11.15
C THR A 12 -13.28 -0.90 12.07
N VAL A 13 -13.20 0.31 11.50
CA VAL A 13 -13.47 1.56 12.20
C VAL A 13 -14.98 1.85 12.20
N PRO A 14 -15.63 1.96 13.36
CA PRO A 14 -17.07 2.20 13.44
C PRO A 14 -17.53 3.41 12.63
N GLY A 15 -18.61 3.24 11.87
CA GLY A 15 -19.20 4.31 11.05
C GLY A 15 -18.40 4.69 9.80
N ARG A 16 -17.38 3.89 9.42
CA ARG A 16 -16.63 4.05 8.17
C ARG A 16 -16.94 2.90 7.21
N THR A 17 -16.86 3.20 5.92
CA THR A 17 -16.98 2.22 4.84
C THR A 17 -15.75 2.27 3.94
N LEU A 18 -15.50 1.16 3.29
CA LEU A 18 -14.43 1.00 2.31
C LEU A 18 -15.06 0.87 0.92
N HIS A 19 -14.59 1.65 -0.02
CA HIS A 19 -14.75 1.33 -1.43
C HIS A 19 -13.79 0.20 -1.79
N ALA A 20 -14.28 -0.77 -2.54
CA ALA A 20 -13.50 -1.91 -2.99
C ALA A 20 -13.99 -2.36 -4.37
N PHE A 21 -13.21 -3.18 -5.06
CA PHE A 21 -13.69 -3.89 -6.23
C PHE A 21 -13.29 -5.37 -6.19
N ARG A 22 -13.99 -6.15 -7.01
CA ARG A 22 -13.63 -7.52 -7.35
C ARG A 22 -13.77 -7.71 -8.85
N CYS A 23 -12.70 -8.13 -9.52
CA CYS A 23 -12.70 -8.53 -10.91
C CYS A 23 -12.70 -10.06 -10.98
N VAL A 24 -13.83 -10.64 -11.37
CA VAL A 24 -14.03 -12.10 -11.40
C VAL A 24 -13.78 -12.61 -12.81
N PRO A 25 -12.92 -13.63 -13.00
CA PRO A 25 -12.72 -14.26 -14.30
C PRO A 25 -13.99 -14.93 -14.81
N GLU A 26 -14.10 -15.08 -16.12
CA GLU A 26 -15.06 -15.99 -16.73
C GLU A 26 -14.58 -17.43 -16.52
N GLY A 27 -15.40 -18.26 -15.91
CA GLY A 27 -15.05 -19.65 -15.61
C GLY A 27 -14.36 -19.85 -14.26
N GLU A 28 -13.45 -20.80 -14.21
CA GLU A 28 -12.80 -21.20 -12.96
C GLU A 28 -11.85 -20.12 -12.41
N VAL A 29 -11.96 -19.86 -11.11
CA VAL A 29 -11.01 -19.00 -10.38
C VAL A 29 -9.81 -19.87 -9.95
N ARG A 30 -8.68 -19.70 -10.63
CA ARG A 30 -7.45 -20.49 -10.41
C ARG A 30 -6.58 -19.94 -9.30
N ALA A 31 -6.64 -18.64 -9.06
CA ALA A 31 -5.92 -17.94 -8.00
C ALA A 31 -6.62 -16.61 -7.68
N ILE A 32 -6.32 -16.06 -6.51
CA ILE A 32 -6.80 -14.76 -6.06
C ILE A 32 -5.59 -13.86 -5.81
N LEU A 33 -5.62 -12.62 -6.35
CA LEU A 33 -4.68 -11.57 -6.04
C LEU A 33 -5.39 -10.43 -5.33
N GLN A 34 -5.06 -10.21 -4.08
CA GLN A 34 -5.50 -9.02 -3.35
C GLN A 34 -4.47 -7.90 -3.48
N LEU A 35 -4.95 -6.67 -3.66
CA LEU A 35 -4.13 -5.48 -3.86
C LEU A 35 -4.19 -4.57 -2.63
N SER A 36 -3.03 -4.07 -2.22
CA SER A 36 -2.84 -2.98 -1.25
C SER A 36 -2.12 -1.84 -1.96
N HIS A 37 -2.85 -0.77 -2.26
CA HIS A 37 -2.37 0.34 -3.10
C HIS A 37 -1.40 1.28 -2.36
N GLY A 38 -0.74 2.17 -3.10
CA GLY A 38 0.23 3.12 -2.60
C GLY A 38 -0.38 4.36 -1.93
N MET A 39 0.50 5.26 -1.52
CA MET A 39 0.14 6.55 -0.92
C MET A 39 -0.46 7.48 -1.98
N VAL A 40 -1.54 8.20 -1.63
CA VAL A 40 -2.17 9.22 -2.48
C VAL A 40 -2.56 8.68 -3.86
N GLU A 41 -3.07 7.46 -3.88
CA GLU A 41 -3.71 6.81 -5.03
C GLU A 41 -4.94 6.03 -4.57
N PHE A 42 -5.57 5.26 -5.44
CA PHE A 42 -6.79 4.52 -5.12
C PHE A 42 -6.88 3.23 -5.93
N ILE A 43 -7.71 2.31 -5.44
CA ILE A 43 -7.74 0.94 -5.94
C ILE A 43 -8.21 0.79 -7.39
N ASP A 44 -9.09 1.66 -7.89
CA ASP A 44 -9.62 1.57 -9.24
C ASP A 44 -8.54 1.80 -10.32
N ARG A 45 -7.40 2.39 -9.98
CA ARG A 45 -6.27 2.51 -10.91
C ARG A 45 -5.70 1.17 -11.35
N TYR A 46 -5.98 0.12 -10.58
CA TYR A 46 -5.56 -1.24 -10.86
C TYR A 46 -6.56 -2.05 -11.68
N LYS A 47 -7.73 -1.47 -12.05
CA LYS A 47 -8.75 -2.17 -12.87
C LYS A 47 -8.20 -2.72 -14.18
N PRO A 48 -7.36 -1.99 -14.96
CA PRO A 48 -6.76 -2.55 -16.19
C PRO A 48 -5.88 -3.79 -15.93
N LEU A 49 -5.09 -3.77 -14.85
CA LEU A 49 -4.32 -4.94 -14.42
C LEU A 49 -5.24 -6.09 -14.01
N ALA A 50 -6.29 -5.78 -13.27
CA ALA A 50 -7.26 -6.77 -12.80
C ALA A 50 -7.97 -7.47 -13.98
N GLU A 51 -8.38 -6.73 -14.99
CA GLU A 51 -8.99 -7.28 -16.21
C GLU A 51 -8.01 -8.18 -16.98
N SER A 52 -6.75 -7.75 -17.12
CA SER A 52 -5.70 -8.55 -17.76
C SER A 52 -5.43 -9.87 -17.03
N LEU A 53 -5.43 -9.86 -15.70
CA LEU A 53 -5.24 -11.05 -14.86
C LEU A 53 -6.48 -11.94 -14.85
N ALA A 54 -7.66 -11.36 -14.86
CA ALA A 54 -8.92 -12.12 -14.93
C ALA A 54 -9.04 -12.94 -16.22
N GLN A 55 -8.52 -12.45 -17.36
CA GLN A 55 -8.41 -13.22 -18.60
C GLN A 55 -7.55 -14.48 -18.46
N ARG A 56 -6.72 -14.56 -17.40
CA ARG A 56 -5.86 -15.71 -17.08
C ARG A 56 -6.41 -16.57 -15.94
N GLY A 57 -7.67 -16.35 -15.53
CA GLY A 57 -8.30 -17.09 -14.44
C GLY A 57 -7.91 -16.60 -13.05
N ILE A 58 -7.34 -15.40 -12.92
CA ILE A 58 -6.94 -14.83 -11.62
C ILE A 58 -8.00 -13.80 -11.20
N LEU A 59 -8.69 -14.07 -10.11
CA LEU A 59 -9.56 -13.09 -9.47
C LEU A 59 -8.70 -12.01 -8.81
N VAL A 60 -9.03 -10.74 -9.09
CA VAL A 60 -8.34 -9.61 -8.44
C VAL A 60 -9.32 -8.83 -7.59
N THR A 61 -8.92 -8.52 -6.37
CA THR A 61 -9.71 -7.71 -5.43
C THR A 61 -8.81 -6.74 -4.66
N GLY A 62 -9.40 -5.74 -4.09
CA GLY A 62 -8.72 -4.78 -3.22
C GLY A 62 -9.67 -3.67 -2.79
N ASN A 63 -9.27 -2.92 -1.79
CA ASN A 63 -10.02 -1.80 -1.27
C ASN A 63 -9.20 -0.52 -1.26
N ASP A 64 -9.86 0.61 -1.34
CA ASP A 64 -9.26 1.88 -0.95
C ASP A 64 -8.95 1.86 0.54
N HIS A 65 -7.71 2.19 0.91
CA HIS A 65 -7.37 2.40 2.31
C HIS A 65 -8.17 3.58 2.90
N LEU A 66 -8.40 3.58 4.20
CA LEU A 66 -9.04 4.72 4.86
C LEU A 66 -8.38 6.04 4.43
N GLY A 67 -9.20 7.04 4.15
CA GLY A 67 -8.73 8.36 3.68
C GLY A 67 -8.22 8.39 2.24
N HIS A 68 -8.52 7.36 1.44
CA HIS A 68 -8.18 7.29 0.02
C HIS A 68 -9.42 6.99 -0.82
N GLY A 69 -9.37 7.35 -2.10
CA GLY A 69 -10.37 7.04 -3.11
C GLY A 69 -11.80 7.25 -2.63
N GLY A 70 -12.61 6.20 -2.66
CA GLY A 70 -13.99 6.17 -2.17
C GLY A 70 -14.13 5.81 -0.68
N SER A 71 -13.05 5.49 0.04
CA SER A 71 -13.05 5.18 1.48
C SER A 71 -12.99 6.45 2.35
N ILE A 72 -13.74 7.46 1.96
CA ILE A 72 -13.91 8.75 2.64
C ILE A 72 -15.39 9.05 2.82
N ARG A 73 -15.76 9.84 3.80
CA ARG A 73 -17.13 10.38 3.96
C ARG A 73 -17.27 11.74 3.28
N THR A 74 -16.21 12.53 3.39
CA THR A 74 -16.12 13.86 2.78
C THR A 74 -14.69 14.10 2.30
N LYS A 75 -14.47 15.09 1.44
CA LYS A 75 -13.13 15.49 0.98
C LYS A 75 -12.17 15.87 2.12
N ALA A 76 -12.70 16.27 3.28
CA ALA A 76 -11.89 16.55 4.47
C ALA A 76 -11.19 15.29 5.02
N ASP A 77 -11.75 14.11 4.77
CA ASP A 77 -11.19 12.83 5.21
C ASP A 77 -9.97 12.36 4.37
N TYR A 78 -9.70 12.96 3.20
CA TYR A 78 -8.52 12.57 2.42
C TYR A 78 -7.24 12.64 3.25
N GLY A 79 -6.46 11.57 3.19
CA GLY A 79 -5.20 11.46 3.92
C GLY A 79 -5.36 11.37 5.44
N TYR A 80 -6.53 10.95 5.95
CA TYR A 80 -6.76 10.67 7.36
C TYR A 80 -7.20 9.21 7.53
N PHE A 81 -6.49 8.43 8.36
CA PHE A 81 -6.83 7.03 8.58
C PHE A 81 -7.84 6.88 9.72
N ALA A 82 -7.35 6.76 10.95
CA ALA A 82 -8.18 6.59 12.13
C ALA A 82 -7.42 6.94 13.42
N GLU A 83 -8.16 7.15 14.49
CA GLU A 83 -7.67 7.18 15.86
C GLU A 83 -8.28 6.02 16.66
N PRO A 84 -7.57 5.48 17.65
CA PRO A 84 -6.23 5.88 18.13
C PRO A 84 -5.07 5.26 17.32
N ASP A 85 -5.31 4.25 16.47
CA ASP A 85 -4.29 3.50 15.72
C ASP A 85 -4.71 3.30 14.27
N GLY A 86 -4.39 4.29 13.43
CA GLY A 86 -4.70 4.25 12.00
C GLY A 86 -3.92 3.16 11.23
N ASN A 87 -2.71 2.81 11.69
CA ASN A 87 -1.95 1.72 11.08
C ASN A 87 -2.66 0.37 11.27
N ARG A 88 -3.12 0.12 12.48
CA ARG A 88 -3.88 -1.10 12.80
C ARG A 88 -5.19 -1.15 12.02
N ALA A 89 -5.92 -0.04 11.97
CA ALA A 89 -7.18 0.03 11.24
C ALA A 89 -7.02 -0.35 9.76
N VAL A 90 -6.02 0.22 9.07
CA VAL A 90 -5.74 -0.12 7.66
C VAL A 90 -5.38 -1.60 7.48
N LEU A 91 -4.61 -2.18 8.40
CA LEU A 91 -4.25 -3.60 8.34
C LEU A 91 -5.45 -4.51 8.58
N GLU A 92 -6.29 -4.21 9.56
CA GLU A 92 -7.49 -4.99 9.86
C GLU A 92 -8.53 -4.90 8.74
N ASP A 93 -8.66 -3.73 8.11
CA ASP A 93 -9.50 -3.55 6.93
C ASP A 93 -9.00 -4.40 5.75
N LEU A 94 -7.69 -4.40 5.50
CA LEU A 94 -7.08 -5.25 4.48
C LEU A 94 -7.35 -6.74 4.76
N HIS A 95 -7.22 -7.17 6.02
CA HIS A 95 -7.52 -8.53 6.44
C HIS A 95 -9.01 -8.88 6.34
N SER A 96 -9.91 -7.92 6.56
CA SER A 96 -11.35 -8.14 6.39
C SER A 96 -11.71 -8.50 4.95
N VAL A 97 -11.06 -7.86 3.97
CA VAL A 97 -11.21 -8.19 2.53
C VAL A 97 -10.71 -9.61 2.24
N THR A 98 -9.56 -10.01 2.82
CA THR A 98 -9.05 -11.39 2.71
C THR A 98 -10.07 -12.40 3.22
N LYS A 99 -10.57 -12.20 4.45
CA LYS A 99 -11.56 -13.11 5.05
C LYS A 99 -12.81 -13.24 4.21
N LEU A 100 -13.38 -12.12 3.78
CA LEU A 100 -14.57 -12.12 2.93
C LEU A 100 -14.33 -12.86 1.61
N THR A 101 -13.18 -12.62 0.98
CA THR A 101 -12.88 -13.22 -0.31
C THR A 101 -12.63 -14.73 -0.19
N LYS A 102 -11.91 -15.17 0.86
CA LYS A 102 -11.69 -16.61 1.13
C LYS A 102 -12.98 -17.35 1.48
N GLN A 103 -13.94 -16.69 2.13
CA GLN A 103 -15.27 -17.27 2.37
C GLN A 103 -16.05 -17.52 1.09
N LEU A 104 -15.91 -16.61 0.09
CA LEU A 104 -16.59 -16.71 -1.20
C LEU A 104 -15.89 -17.71 -2.14
N TYR A 105 -14.60 -17.90 -2.00
CA TYR A 105 -13.75 -18.75 -2.85
C TYR A 105 -12.87 -19.66 -1.99
N PRO A 106 -13.46 -20.64 -1.27
CA PRO A 106 -12.71 -21.51 -0.38
C PRO A 106 -11.73 -22.41 -1.16
N GLY A 107 -10.53 -22.58 -0.62
CA GLY A 107 -9.50 -23.45 -1.20
C GLY A 107 -8.77 -22.91 -2.42
N VAL A 108 -9.11 -21.72 -2.92
CA VAL A 108 -8.40 -21.10 -4.02
C VAL A 108 -7.10 -20.43 -3.52
N PRO A 109 -5.94 -20.67 -4.16
CA PRO A 109 -4.67 -20.05 -3.78
C PRO A 109 -4.77 -18.52 -3.70
N TYR A 110 -4.25 -17.94 -2.61
CA TYR A 110 -4.43 -16.53 -2.27
C TYR A 110 -3.10 -15.78 -2.16
N PHE A 111 -2.96 -14.72 -2.93
CA PHE A 111 -1.76 -13.89 -2.99
C PHE A 111 -2.07 -12.43 -2.60
N LEU A 112 -1.10 -11.77 -1.96
CA LEU A 112 -1.19 -10.35 -1.61
C LEU A 112 -0.12 -9.57 -2.35
N LEU A 113 -0.52 -8.53 -3.09
CA LEU A 113 0.39 -7.54 -3.68
C LEU A 113 0.29 -6.23 -2.90
N GLY A 114 1.41 -5.76 -2.39
CA GLY A 114 1.53 -4.41 -1.82
C GLY A 114 2.43 -3.53 -2.66
N HIS A 115 1.90 -2.37 -3.08
CA HIS A 115 2.64 -1.39 -3.86
C HIS A 115 2.99 -0.16 -3.03
N SER A 116 4.25 0.28 -3.06
CA SER A 116 4.72 1.50 -2.37
C SER A 116 4.32 1.50 -0.89
N MET A 117 3.50 2.45 -0.42
CA MET A 117 2.94 2.43 0.94
C MET A 117 2.23 1.10 1.26
N GLY A 118 1.47 0.56 0.31
CA GLY A 118 0.81 -0.75 0.46
C GLY A 118 1.80 -1.89 0.69
N SER A 119 3.04 -1.76 0.25
CA SER A 119 4.10 -2.74 0.52
C SER A 119 4.49 -2.79 2.00
N PHE A 120 4.45 -1.65 2.71
CA PHE A 120 4.68 -1.63 4.16
C PHE A 120 3.54 -2.31 4.91
N TYR A 121 2.29 -2.16 4.44
CA TYR A 121 1.15 -2.88 5.00
C TYR A 121 1.21 -4.37 4.66
N ALA A 122 1.54 -4.74 3.42
CA ALA A 122 1.72 -6.14 3.04
C ALA A 122 2.80 -6.82 3.90
N ARG A 123 3.97 -6.21 4.10
CA ARG A 123 5.03 -6.76 4.96
C ARG A 123 4.57 -6.95 6.42
N GLN A 124 3.79 -6.02 6.97
CA GLN A 124 3.18 -6.20 8.29
C GLN A 124 2.12 -7.30 8.29
N TYR A 125 1.35 -7.40 7.21
CA TYR A 125 0.35 -8.46 7.00
C TYR A 125 1.00 -9.84 7.06
N LEU A 126 2.13 -10.02 6.37
CA LEU A 126 2.89 -11.28 6.39
C LEU A 126 3.30 -11.71 7.80
N CYS A 127 3.61 -10.76 8.68
CA CYS A 127 3.97 -11.05 10.07
C CYS A 127 2.76 -11.35 10.97
N GLN A 128 1.54 -11.01 10.54
CA GLN A 128 0.33 -11.20 11.38
C GLN A 128 -0.55 -12.35 10.88
N TRP A 129 -0.70 -12.47 9.57
CA TRP A 129 -1.62 -13.40 8.91
C TRP A 129 -0.99 -14.06 7.67
N GLY A 130 0.34 -14.14 7.63
CA GLY A 130 1.06 -14.72 6.49
C GLY A 130 0.70 -16.19 6.22
N GLU A 131 0.30 -16.95 7.25
CA GLU A 131 -0.18 -18.33 7.11
C GLU A 131 -1.48 -18.46 6.29
N GLU A 132 -2.19 -17.36 6.09
CA GLU A 132 -3.41 -17.35 5.27
C GLU A 132 -3.11 -17.16 3.77
N LEU A 133 -1.84 -16.96 3.40
CA LEU A 133 -1.42 -16.64 2.03
C LEU A 133 -0.58 -17.76 1.43
N ASP A 134 -0.71 -17.94 0.13
CA ASP A 134 0.14 -18.83 -0.68
C ASP A 134 1.35 -18.10 -1.27
N GLY A 135 1.40 -16.78 -1.18
CA GLY A 135 2.54 -15.96 -1.57
C GLY A 135 2.25 -14.46 -1.50
N ALA A 136 3.31 -13.66 -1.64
CA ALA A 136 3.19 -12.21 -1.66
C ALA A 136 4.09 -11.55 -2.69
N ILE A 137 3.65 -10.39 -3.18
CA ILE A 137 4.41 -9.53 -4.09
C ILE A 137 4.59 -8.18 -3.39
N ILE A 138 5.85 -7.81 -3.18
CA ILE A 138 6.26 -6.57 -2.55
C ILE A 138 6.86 -5.67 -3.63
N MET A 139 6.10 -4.67 -4.07
CA MET A 139 6.44 -3.83 -5.23
C MET A 139 6.75 -2.39 -4.82
N GLY A 140 7.85 -1.84 -5.33
CA GLY A 140 8.25 -0.45 -5.06
C GLY A 140 8.41 -0.14 -3.56
N THR A 141 8.88 -1.11 -2.77
CA THR A 141 9.04 -0.93 -1.33
C THR A 141 10.30 -0.13 -1.02
N GLY A 142 10.23 0.71 0.02
CA GLY A 142 11.36 1.49 0.46
C GLY A 142 12.02 0.92 1.72
N PHE A 143 13.26 1.37 1.95
CA PHE A 143 13.97 1.19 3.20
C PHE A 143 14.49 2.56 3.67
N GLN A 144 14.00 3.02 4.81
CA GLN A 144 14.44 4.29 5.41
C GLN A 144 15.14 4.00 6.75
N PRO A 145 16.25 4.66 7.08
CA PRO A 145 16.93 4.44 8.36
C PRO A 145 15.99 4.58 9.56
N LYS A 146 16.02 3.62 10.49
CA LYS A 146 15.14 3.58 11.67
C LYS A 146 15.13 4.91 12.44
N ALA A 147 16.29 5.53 12.61
CA ALA A 147 16.42 6.81 13.31
C ALA A 147 15.64 7.92 12.61
N LEU A 148 15.69 7.98 11.25
CA LEU A 148 14.97 8.97 10.47
C LEU A 148 13.44 8.77 10.61
N VAL A 149 12.95 7.54 10.51
CA VAL A 149 11.50 7.24 10.66
C VAL A 149 11.03 7.54 12.08
N THR A 150 11.85 7.23 13.09
CA THR A 150 11.55 7.55 14.50
C THR A 150 11.45 9.06 14.71
N PHE A 151 12.39 9.82 14.16
CA PHE A 151 12.38 11.29 14.21
C PHE A 151 11.14 11.85 13.49
N ALA A 152 10.86 11.42 12.26
CA ALA A 152 9.70 11.87 11.48
C ALA A 152 8.37 11.60 12.22
N ARG A 153 8.24 10.42 12.84
CA ARG A 153 7.07 10.09 13.67
C ARG A 153 6.96 11.01 14.89
N ALA A 154 8.07 11.29 15.57
CA ALA A 154 8.08 12.21 16.72
C ALA A 154 7.67 13.62 16.31
N VAL A 155 8.17 14.13 15.18
CA VAL A 155 7.74 15.41 14.60
C VAL A 155 6.25 15.45 14.35
N CYS A 156 5.67 14.41 13.74
CA CYS A 156 4.22 14.34 13.54
C CYS A 156 3.46 14.44 14.88
N ARG A 157 3.92 13.73 15.91
CA ARG A 157 3.29 13.77 17.23
C ARG A 157 3.36 15.15 17.88
N VAL A 158 4.51 15.80 17.83
CA VAL A 158 4.69 17.15 18.39
C VAL A 158 3.79 18.15 17.65
N LEU A 159 3.81 18.13 16.32
CA LEU A 159 2.93 19.01 15.53
C LEU A 159 1.44 18.75 15.80
N ALA A 160 1.06 17.49 16.01
CA ALA A 160 -0.33 17.15 16.30
C ALA A 160 -0.82 17.69 17.66
N VAL A 161 0.08 17.87 18.64
CA VAL A 161 -0.25 18.52 19.93
C VAL A 161 -0.69 19.98 19.73
N PHE A 162 -0.04 20.69 18.79
CA PHE A 162 -0.33 22.12 18.54
C PHE A 162 -1.41 22.35 17.50
N PHE A 163 -1.51 21.48 16.47
CA PHE A 163 -2.35 21.71 15.29
C PHE A 163 -3.43 20.66 15.09
N GLY A 164 -3.46 19.60 15.92
CA GLY A 164 -4.38 18.47 15.80
C GLY A 164 -3.95 17.45 14.73
N TRP A 165 -4.51 16.23 14.82
CA TRP A 165 -4.17 15.11 13.95
C TRP A 165 -4.59 15.28 12.48
N GLN A 166 -5.60 16.13 12.22
CA GLN A 166 -6.08 16.40 10.86
C GLN A 166 -5.24 17.44 10.12
N HIS A 167 -4.30 18.09 10.79
CA HIS A 167 -3.43 19.08 10.16
C HIS A 167 -2.58 18.45 9.05
N ARG A 168 -2.48 19.15 7.91
CA ARG A 168 -1.66 18.78 6.75
C ARG A 168 -0.38 19.61 6.72
N SER A 169 0.70 19.04 7.22
CA SER A 169 1.99 19.72 7.30
C SER A 169 2.74 19.67 5.96
N LYS A 170 2.90 20.82 5.31
CA LYS A 170 3.73 20.94 4.10
C LYS A 170 5.19 20.56 4.35
N LEU A 171 5.70 20.80 5.57
CA LEU A 171 7.06 20.42 5.95
C LEU A 171 7.22 18.90 5.96
N VAL A 172 6.32 18.17 6.62
CA VAL A 172 6.37 16.71 6.68
C VAL A 172 6.22 16.12 5.28
N ALA A 173 5.29 16.63 4.48
CA ALA A 173 5.11 16.22 3.10
C ALA A 173 6.39 16.40 2.27
N LYS A 174 7.00 17.60 2.30
CA LYS A 174 8.24 17.88 1.57
C LYS A 174 9.39 16.98 1.98
N LEU A 175 9.54 16.71 3.27
CA LEU A 175 10.60 15.83 3.78
C LEU A 175 10.37 14.35 3.38
N SER A 176 9.12 13.90 3.29
CA SER A 176 8.78 12.52 2.92
C SER A 176 9.12 12.17 1.47
N PHE A 177 9.16 13.15 0.57
CA PHE A 177 9.47 12.98 -0.86
C PHE A 177 10.79 13.64 -1.26
N LEU A 178 11.62 14.05 -0.28
CA LEU A 178 12.86 14.73 -0.56
C LEU A 178 13.80 13.85 -1.40
N GLY A 179 14.19 14.36 -2.56
CA GLY A 179 15.15 13.70 -3.45
C GLY A 179 14.53 12.75 -4.49
N TYR A 180 13.23 12.46 -4.45
CA TYR A 180 12.60 11.51 -5.40
C TYR A 180 12.70 11.97 -6.86
N ASN A 181 12.63 13.28 -7.14
CA ASN A 181 12.79 13.83 -8.50
C ASN A 181 14.24 14.12 -8.87
N LYS A 182 15.23 13.76 -8.03
CA LYS A 182 16.64 14.06 -8.32
C LYS A 182 17.13 13.30 -9.55
N GLY A 183 17.64 14.02 -10.54
CA GLY A 183 18.17 13.43 -11.77
C GLY A 183 17.11 13.16 -12.85
N LEU A 184 15.87 13.56 -12.63
CA LEU A 184 14.79 13.52 -13.63
C LEU A 184 14.65 14.87 -14.35
N GLU A 185 13.88 14.89 -15.43
CA GLU A 185 13.72 16.10 -16.30
C GLU A 185 13.15 17.31 -15.56
N GLY A 186 12.39 17.10 -14.48
CA GLY A 186 11.79 18.17 -13.68
C GLY A 186 10.58 18.84 -14.33
N ARG A 187 9.88 18.12 -15.22
CA ARG A 187 8.65 18.59 -15.86
C ARG A 187 7.54 18.83 -14.83
N THR A 188 7.42 17.91 -13.85
CA THR A 188 6.48 18.00 -12.74
C THR A 188 7.16 17.64 -11.41
N THR A 189 6.45 17.82 -10.29
CA THR A 189 6.91 17.35 -8.97
C THR A 189 6.79 15.84 -8.79
N HIS A 190 6.22 15.12 -9.77
CA HIS A 190 5.87 13.71 -9.68
C HIS A 190 6.43 12.87 -10.84
N ASP A 191 7.44 13.36 -11.57
CA ASP A 191 8.04 12.62 -12.69
C ASP A 191 8.67 11.28 -12.27
N TRP A 192 8.98 11.14 -10.98
CA TRP A 192 9.48 9.90 -10.39
C TRP A 192 8.45 8.75 -10.36
N LEU A 193 7.15 9.04 -10.55
CA LEU A 193 6.08 8.03 -10.49
C LEU A 193 6.08 7.09 -11.69
N ASN A 194 6.34 7.61 -12.89
CA ASN A 194 6.29 6.82 -14.11
C ASN A 194 7.16 7.45 -15.21
N ARG A 195 7.76 6.61 -16.07
CA ARG A 195 8.46 7.05 -17.29
C ARG A 195 7.48 7.54 -18.38
N ASP A 196 6.24 7.05 -18.36
CA ASP A 196 5.19 7.52 -19.25
C ASP A 196 4.57 8.82 -18.70
N HIS A 197 4.85 9.92 -19.40
CA HIS A 197 4.36 11.24 -19.02
C HIS A 197 2.82 11.31 -19.02
N ALA A 198 2.14 10.56 -19.90
CA ALA A 198 0.68 10.54 -19.93
C ALA A 198 0.10 9.93 -18.65
N GLU A 199 0.76 8.92 -18.08
CA GLU A 199 0.34 8.32 -16.79
C GLU A 199 0.59 9.27 -15.62
N VAL A 200 1.70 10.05 -15.65
CA VAL A 200 1.94 11.12 -14.66
C VAL A 200 0.88 12.21 -14.76
N ASP A 201 0.53 12.62 -15.97
CA ASP A 201 -0.50 13.65 -16.20
C ASP A 201 -1.89 13.19 -15.74
N LYS A 202 -2.26 11.96 -16.03
CA LYS A 202 -3.50 11.34 -15.49
C LYS A 202 -3.52 11.34 -13.96
N TYR A 203 -2.40 11.00 -13.33
CA TYR A 203 -2.28 11.03 -11.87
C TYR A 203 -2.50 12.44 -11.32
N LEU A 204 -1.84 13.45 -11.91
CA LEU A 204 -1.94 14.85 -11.47
C LEU A 204 -3.31 15.50 -11.76
N ALA A 205 -4.03 15.00 -12.76
CA ALA A 205 -5.38 15.49 -13.11
C ALA A 205 -6.47 14.94 -12.15
N ASP A 206 -6.20 13.89 -11.40
CA ASP A 206 -7.19 13.27 -10.52
C ASP A 206 -7.06 13.81 -9.09
N GLU A 207 -8.13 14.43 -8.56
CA GLU A 207 -8.13 14.98 -7.19
C GLU A 207 -7.90 13.91 -6.10
N ARG A 208 -8.19 12.63 -6.40
CA ARG A 208 -7.93 11.49 -5.53
C ARG A 208 -6.44 11.12 -5.44
N CYS A 209 -5.62 11.74 -6.28
CA CYS A 209 -4.16 11.56 -6.35
C CYS A 209 -3.36 12.82 -5.98
N THR A 210 -4.00 13.91 -5.52
CA THR A 210 -3.33 15.21 -5.32
C THR A 210 -3.51 15.79 -3.92
N PHE A 211 -4.04 15.00 -2.97
CA PHE A 211 -4.18 15.45 -1.58
C PHE A 211 -2.88 15.26 -0.77
N THR A 212 -2.75 16.01 0.31
CA THR A 212 -1.65 15.86 1.26
C THR A 212 -2.11 15.04 2.46
N PHE A 213 -1.30 14.11 2.92
CA PHE A 213 -1.54 13.35 4.15
C PHE A 213 -1.65 14.27 5.36
N THR A 214 -2.55 13.91 6.28
CA THR A 214 -2.63 14.50 7.60
C THR A 214 -1.49 13.99 8.49
N LEU A 215 -1.25 14.65 9.60
CA LEU A 215 -0.30 14.17 10.61
C LEU A 215 -0.67 12.77 11.13
N ASN A 216 -1.99 12.45 11.21
CA ASN A 216 -2.47 11.11 11.58
C ASN A 216 -2.00 10.03 10.60
N ALA A 217 -2.15 10.24 9.30
CA ALA A 217 -1.75 9.24 8.32
C ALA A 217 -0.22 9.06 8.25
N TYR A 218 0.56 10.16 8.29
CA TYR A 218 2.01 10.07 8.39
C TYR A 218 2.46 9.34 9.65
N TYR A 219 1.93 9.71 10.81
CA TYR A 219 2.24 9.07 12.09
C TYR A 219 1.92 7.56 12.06
N SER A 220 0.76 7.20 11.52
CA SER A 220 0.31 5.82 11.39
C SER A 220 1.24 5.01 10.47
N MET A 221 1.56 5.55 9.28
CA MET A 221 2.47 4.93 8.33
C MET A 221 3.88 4.74 8.93
N PHE A 222 4.45 5.78 9.55
CA PHE A 222 5.75 5.69 10.21
C PHE A 222 5.74 4.69 11.38
N SER A 223 4.65 4.61 12.13
CA SER A 223 4.49 3.61 13.19
C SER A 223 4.50 2.19 12.64
N GLY A 224 3.83 1.95 11.52
CA GLY A 224 3.86 0.68 10.81
C GLY A 224 5.24 0.32 10.27
N ILE A 225 5.94 1.28 9.65
CA ILE A 225 7.32 1.07 9.19
C ILE A 225 8.23 0.71 10.36
N LEU A 226 8.09 1.36 11.52
CA LEU A 226 8.92 1.07 12.69
C LEU A 226 8.69 -0.34 13.26
N ARG A 227 7.49 -0.92 13.12
CA ARG A 227 7.24 -2.32 13.49
C ARG A 227 8.08 -3.29 12.66
N LEU A 228 8.38 -2.94 11.40
CA LEU A 228 9.24 -3.75 10.53
C LEU A 228 10.73 -3.71 10.90
N TYR A 229 11.12 -2.97 11.94
CA TYR A 229 12.46 -3.01 12.54
C TYR A 229 12.50 -3.83 13.84
N ASP A 230 11.39 -4.40 14.26
CA ASP A 230 11.33 -5.29 15.41
C ASP A 230 11.59 -6.73 14.97
N PRO A 231 12.73 -7.35 15.37
CA PRO A 231 13.04 -8.74 14.99
C PRO A 231 11.98 -9.73 15.45
N ALA A 232 11.45 -9.54 16.67
CA ALA A 232 10.41 -10.43 17.21
C ALA A 232 9.11 -10.36 16.41
N PHE A 233 8.78 -9.19 15.82
CA PHE A 233 7.66 -9.06 14.92
C PHE A 233 7.94 -9.72 13.56
N LEU A 234 9.13 -9.54 13.00
CA LEU A 234 9.54 -10.14 11.72
C LEU A 234 9.64 -11.67 11.80
N ASP A 235 10.04 -12.21 12.95
CA ASP A 235 10.13 -13.66 13.16
C ASP A 235 8.80 -14.39 13.07
N ARG A 236 7.69 -13.68 13.18
CA ARG A 236 6.34 -14.22 13.03
C ARG A 236 5.97 -14.51 11.57
N MET A 237 6.71 -13.97 10.61
CA MET A 237 6.46 -14.24 9.19
C MET A 237 6.77 -15.71 8.86
N PRO A 238 5.87 -16.43 8.15
CA PRO A 238 6.09 -17.81 7.74
C PRO A 238 7.37 -17.95 6.91
N LYS A 239 8.25 -18.87 7.32
CA LYS A 239 9.58 -19.00 6.70
C LYS A 239 9.52 -19.60 5.29
N ASN A 240 8.46 -20.33 4.97
CA ASN A 240 8.27 -21.03 3.69
C ASN A 240 7.39 -20.24 2.71
N LEU A 241 6.84 -19.10 3.11
CA LEU A 241 5.98 -18.29 2.24
C LEU A 241 6.80 -17.70 1.08
N PRO A 242 6.44 -17.96 -0.18
CA PRO A 242 7.08 -17.34 -1.33
C PRO A 242 6.83 -15.83 -1.34
N VAL A 243 7.90 -15.03 -1.44
CA VAL A 243 7.80 -13.57 -1.55
C VAL A 243 8.60 -13.11 -2.75
N LEU A 244 7.92 -12.43 -3.68
CA LEU A 244 8.53 -11.78 -4.83
C LEU A 244 8.73 -10.28 -4.53
N PHE A 245 9.95 -9.79 -4.68
CA PHE A 245 10.25 -8.35 -4.64
C PHE A 245 10.36 -7.82 -6.07
N LEU A 246 9.63 -6.74 -6.36
CA LEU A 246 9.65 -6.05 -7.64
C LEU A 246 9.99 -4.57 -7.43
N ALA A 247 10.89 -4.04 -8.23
CA ALA A 247 11.20 -2.61 -8.28
C ALA A 247 11.60 -2.24 -9.71
N GLY A 248 11.30 -1.01 -10.12
CA GLY A 248 11.85 -0.43 -11.33
C GLY A 248 13.36 -0.17 -11.16
N ASP A 249 14.12 -0.28 -12.22
CA ASP A 249 15.57 -0.02 -12.23
C ASP A 249 15.93 1.45 -11.94
N ALA A 250 14.97 2.38 -12.11
CA ALA A 250 15.09 3.79 -11.81
C ALA A 250 14.11 4.26 -10.70
N ASP A 251 13.50 3.32 -9.96
CA ASP A 251 12.57 3.64 -8.88
C ASP A 251 13.34 4.27 -7.68
N PRO A 252 13.10 5.56 -7.35
CA PRO A 252 13.79 6.21 -6.24
C PRO A 252 13.38 5.67 -4.87
N VAL A 253 12.24 4.99 -4.77
CA VAL A 253 11.74 4.36 -3.55
C VAL A 253 12.34 2.98 -3.38
N GLY A 254 12.34 2.16 -4.44
CA GLY A 254 12.73 0.76 -4.43
C GLY A 254 14.17 0.47 -4.84
N CYS A 255 14.85 1.42 -5.49
CA CYS A 255 16.23 1.24 -5.97
C CYS A 255 17.25 0.92 -4.85
N LEU A 256 16.91 1.21 -3.60
CA LEU A 256 17.71 0.86 -2.42
C LEU A 256 17.60 -0.63 -2.03
N LEU A 257 16.83 -1.45 -2.74
CA LEU A 257 16.82 -2.91 -2.54
C LEU A 257 18.19 -3.54 -2.83
N TYR A 258 19.03 -2.92 -3.67
CA TYR A 258 20.41 -3.31 -3.87
C TYR A 258 21.28 -3.18 -2.61
N THR A 259 20.86 -2.40 -1.62
CA THR A 259 21.58 -2.20 -0.36
C THR A 259 21.03 -3.03 0.80
N SER A 260 19.91 -3.72 0.61
CA SER A 260 19.38 -4.65 1.60
C SER A 260 19.92 -6.05 1.31
N PRO A 261 20.91 -6.56 2.05
CA PRO A 261 21.47 -7.88 1.79
C PRO A 261 20.42 -8.95 2.09
N SER A 262 19.70 -9.40 1.05
CA SER A 262 18.95 -10.63 1.15
C SER A 262 19.95 -11.79 1.12
N PRO A 263 19.86 -12.77 2.02
CA PRO A 263 20.67 -13.99 1.95
C PRO A 263 20.52 -14.74 0.61
N ARG A 264 19.48 -14.47 -0.19
CA ARG A 264 19.26 -15.04 -1.52
C ARG A 264 20.01 -14.30 -2.63
N ASP A 265 20.30 -13.00 -2.48
CA ASP A 265 20.98 -12.21 -3.53
C ASP A 265 22.43 -12.61 -3.76
N LYS A 266 23.06 -13.26 -2.78
CA LYS A 266 24.42 -13.83 -2.92
C LYS A 266 24.51 -15.05 -3.84
N ARG A 267 23.40 -15.61 -4.32
CA ARG A 267 23.38 -16.79 -5.21
C ARG A 267 23.20 -16.46 -6.69
N GLN A 268 22.88 -15.23 -7.06
CA GLN A 268 22.69 -14.83 -8.46
C GLN A 268 23.91 -14.16 -9.11
N SER A 269 24.98 -13.95 -8.37
CA SER A 269 26.24 -13.38 -8.87
C SER A 269 27.34 -14.43 -9.04
N ARG A 270 27.00 -15.62 -9.62
CA ARG A 270 27.99 -16.59 -10.15
C ARG A 270 27.56 -17.11 -11.50
#